data_6991aa9ee83fab08e966f50fb4b135c8
#
_entry.id   6991aa9ee83fab08e966f50fb4b135c8
#
_cell.length_a   1.000
_cell.length_b   1.000
_cell.length_c   1.000
_cell.angle_alpha   90.00
_cell.angle_beta   90.00
_cell.angle_gamma   90.00
#
_symmetry.space_group_name_H-M   'P 1'
#
loop_
_entity.id
_entity.type
_entity.pdbx_description
1 polymer ?
#
loop_
_entity_poly.entity_id
_entity_poly.type
_entity_poly.pdbx_seq_one_letter_code
_entity_poly.pdbx_strand_id
1 'polypeptide(L)'
;LYAINYEGYKNLLKIHTLKEKNELNVLNIKEFCKNILVILPYESKELYNEFSCFDVIFIGYKTQYEKINALAITKNIVFFKDLKVLKKEEVSYLKYLDILRKDNIEVNSDCCYCDNVSDENIEKIVNLINIEIPLDKRYIPKYSDNSYELLKNLCVKGLNKRLNGKVSKEYVDRLKYELDVINKMGFVDYFLIVYDYVLYAKKNNILVGPGRGSAA
;
A
#
# COMPACT_ATOMS: atom_id res chain seq x y z
N LEU A 1 -10.20 -9.73 2.87
CA LEU A 1 -8.94 -10.44 2.82
C LEU A 1 -7.98 -9.85 3.83
N TYR A 2 -7.26 -10.69 4.58
CA TYR A 2 -6.27 -10.31 5.58
C TYR A 2 -4.98 -11.10 5.32
N ALA A 3 -3.85 -10.43 5.35
CA ALA A 3 -2.57 -11.11 5.28
C ALA A 3 -2.25 -11.78 6.62
N ILE A 4 -1.77 -13.02 6.60
CA ILE A 4 -1.34 -13.73 7.80
C ILE A 4 0.08 -13.31 8.21
N ASN A 5 0.94 -13.06 7.23
CA ASN A 5 2.33 -12.67 7.39
C ASN A 5 2.79 -11.75 6.26
N TYR A 6 4.07 -11.39 6.21
CA TYR A 6 4.60 -10.48 5.19
C TYR A 6 4.49 -11.02 3.75
N GLU A 7 4.58 -12.34 3.53
CA GLU A 7 4.36 -12.92 2.19
C GLU A 7 2.89 -12.78 1.78
N GLY A 8 1.95 -13.01 2.70
CA GLY A 8 0.53 -12.74 2.48
C GLY A 8 0.26 -11.27 2.16
N TYR A 9 0.96 -10.34 2.82
CA TYR A 9 0.88 -8.91 2.49
C TYR A 9 1.30 -8.62 1.05
N LYS A 10 2.42 -9.20 0.58
CA LYS A 10 2.84 -9.07 -0.82
C LYS A 10 1.81 -9.65 -1.80
N ASN A 11 1.20 -10.77 -1.45
CA ASN A 11 0.16 -11.38 -2.26
C ASN A 11 -1.10 -10.50 -2.32
N LEU A 12 -1.51 -9.87 -1.22
CA LEU A 12 -2.61 -8.88 -1.23
C LEU A 12 -2.32 -7.71 -2.14
N LEU A 13 -1.08 -7.19 -2.17
CA LEU A 13 -0.70 -6.12 -3.09
C LEU A 13 -0.85 -6.53 -4.56
N LYS A 14 -0.49 -7.79 -4.90
CA LYS A 14 -0.68 -8.32 -6.26
C LYS A 14 -2.15 -8.47 -6.62
N ILE A 15 -2.96 -9.03 -5.70
CA ILE A 15 -4.43 -9.16 -5.89
C ILE A 15 -5.04 -7.76 -6.11
N HIS A 16 -4.65 -6.77 -5.30
CA HIS A 16 -5.13 -5.40 -5.46
C HIS A 16 -4.73 -4.82 -6.81
N THR A 17 -3.49 -5.02 -7.25
CA THR A 17 -3.01 -4.58 -8.56
C THR A 17 -3.82 -5.18 -9.71
N LEU A 18 -4.13 -6.49 -9.65
CA LEU A 18 -4.96 -7.16 -10.64
C LEU A 18 -6.39 -6.60 -10.65
N LYS A 19 -6.94 -6.30 -9.47
CA LYS A 19 -8.25 -5.67 -9.34
C LYS A 19 -8.30 -4.30 -10.02
N GLU A 20 -7.33 -3.43 -9.72
CA GLU A 20 -7.27 -2.08 -10.30
C GLU A 20 -7.05 -2.08 -11.82
N LYS A 21 -6.40 -3.11 -12.35
CA LYS A 21 -6.25 -3.33 -13.80
C LYS A 21 -7.47 -3.97 -14.47
N ASN A 22 -8.51 -4.34 -13.72
CA ASN A 22 -9.64 -5.14 -14.17
C ASN A 22 -9.24 -6.53 -14.74
N GLU A 23 -8.13 -7.08 -14.26
CA GLU A 23 -7.59 -8.39 -14.67
C GLU A 23 -7.90 -9.49 -13.66
N LEU A 24 -8.47 -9.15 -12.48
CA LEU A 24 -8.74 -10.11 -11.41
C LEU A 24 -9.82 -11.09 -11.82
N ASN A 25 -9.52 -12.38 -11.75
CA ASN A 25 -10.43 -13.47 -11.99
C ASN A 25 -10.13 -14.68 -11.09
N VAL A 26 -10.99 -15.70 -11.11
CA VAL A 26 -10.86 -16.90 -10.25
C VAL A 26 -9.56 -17.68 -10.52
N LEU A 27 -9.03 -17.65 -11.74
CA LEU A 27 -7.81 -18.40 -12.08
C LEU A 27 -6.57 -17.72 -11.50
N ASN A 28 -6.41 -16.41 -11.72
CA ASN A 28 -5.20 -15.71 -11.27
C ASN A 28 -5.20 -15.38 -9.77
N ILE A 29 -6.35 -15.31 -9.11
CA ILE A 29 -6.40 -15.18 -7.64
C ILE A 29 -5.77 -16.40 -6.95
N LYS A 30 -5.87 -17.59 -7.54
CA LYS A 30 -5.29 -18.83 -6.99
C LYS A 30 -3.76 -18.80 -6.91
N GLU A 31 -3.10 -18.00 -7.74
CA GLU A 31 -1.66 -17.83 -7.71
C GLU A 31 -1.18 -17.08 -6.46
N PHE A 32 -2.06 -16.27 -5.86
CA PHE A 32 -1.73 -15.38 -4.75
C PHE A 32 -2.53 -15.65 -3.48
N CYS A 33 -3.20 -16.81 -3.38
CA CYS A 33 -4.07 -17.14 -2.23
C CYS A 33 -3.32 -17.56 -0.95
N LYS A 34 -2.02 -17.85 -1.01
CA LYS A 34 -1.25 -18.34 0.13
C LYS A 34 -0.95 -17.24 1.16
N ASN A 35 -0.94 -17.64 2.44
CA ASN A 35 -0.74 -16.76 3.59
C ASN A 35 -1.81 -15.63 3.68
N ILE A 36 -3.01 -15.92 3.19
CA ILE A 36 -4.15 -15.01 3.25
C ILE A 36 -5.30 -15.70 3.96
N LEU A 37 -5.89 -14.97 4.91
CA LEU A 37 -7.15 -15.28 5.56
C LEU A 37 -8.28 -14.52 4.87
N VAL A 38 -9.38 -15.21 4.62
CA VAL A 38 -10.60 -14.65 4.05
C VAL A 38 -11.71 -14.63 5.09
N ILE A 39 -12.41 -13.52 5.23
CA ILE A 39 -13.71 -13.47 5.87
C ILE A 39 -14.72 -13.17 4.75
N LEU A 40 -15.53 -14.15 4.42
CA LEU A 40 -16.63 -14.00 3.46
C LEU A 40 -17.83 -13.41 4.20
N PRO A 41 -18.39 -12.27 3.77
CA PRO A 41 -19.68 -11.82 4.28
C PRO A 41 -20.74 -12.91 4.12
N TYR A 42 -21.70 -13.00 5.03
CA TYR A 42 -22.75 -14.03 4.99
C TYR A 42 -23.49 -14.06 3.65
N GLU A 43 -23.70 -12.90 3.05
CA GLU A 43 -24.35 -12.75 1.76
C GLU A 43 -23.59 -13.46 0.62
N SER A 44 -22.30 -13.68 0.79
CA SER A 44 -21.40 -14.35 -0.17
C SER A 44 -21.02 -15.78 0.25
N LYS A 45 -21.72 -16.38 1.19
CA LYS A 45 -21.40 -17.70 1.75
C LYS A 45 -21.32 -18.82 0.70
N GLU A 46 -22.04 -18.68 -0.41
CA GLU A 46 -22.06 -19.65 -1.51
C GLU A 46 -20.69 -19.79 -2.17
N LEU A 47 -19.86 -18.75 -2.11
CA LEU A 47 -18.49 -18.76 -2.63
C LEU A 47 -17.51 -19.53 -1.75
N TYR A 48 -17.92 -20.02 -0.58
CA TYR A 48 -17.03 -20.67 0.40
C TYR A 48 -16.17 -21.77 -0.22
N ASN A 49 -16.77 -22.64 -1.05
CA ASN A 49 -16.07 -23.73 -1.71
C ASN A 49 -15.12 -23.25 -2.83
N GLU A 50 -15.47 -22.17 -3.52
CA GLU A 50 -14.64 -21.58 -4.58
C GLU A 50 -13.37 -20.96 -4.03
N PHE A 51 -13.41 -20.44 -2.81
CA PHE A 51 -12.28 -19.85 -2.10
C PHE A 51 -11.39 -20.87 -1.36
N SER A 52 -11.57 -22.17 -1.57
CA SER A 52 -10.79 -23.24 -0.94
C SER A 52 -9.28 -23.18 -1.20
N CYS A 53 -8.83 -22.36 -2.14
CA CYS A 53 -7.39 -22.12 -2.37
C CYS A 53 -6.72 -21.28 -1.27
N PHE A 54 -7.47 -20.49 -0.50
CA PHE A 54 -6.96 -19.70 0.60
C PHE A 54 -6.66 -20.56 1.81
N ASP A 55 -5.64 -20.20 2.59
CA ASP A 55 -5.19 -21.02 3.71
C ASP A 55 -6.22 -21.06 4.85
N VAL A 56 -6.95 -19.99 5.08
CA VAL A 56 -7.97 -19.87 6.13
C VAL A 56 -9.18 -19.09 5.62
N ILE A 57 -10.37 -19.66 5.82
CA ILE A 57 -11.64 -19.04 5.40
C ILE A 57 -12.60 -19.06 6.59
N PHE A 58 -13.20 -17.89 6.85
CA PHE A 58 -14.32 -17.72 7.77
C PHE A 58 -15.55 -17.22 7.04
N ILE A 59 -16.74 -17.54 7.53
CA ILE A 59 -17.98 -16.88 7.14
C ILE A 59 -18.30 -15.84 8.22
N GLY A 60 -18.37 -14.56 7.80
CA GLY A 60 -18.75 -13.45 8.66
C GLY A 60 -20.27 -13.40 8.87
N TYR A 61 -20.75 -13.24 10.11
CA TYR A 61 -22.17 -13.09 10.42
C TYR A 61 -22.40 -11.82 11.25
N LYS A 62 -23.63 -11.24 11.15
CA LYS A 62 -24.07 -10.06 11.88
C LYS A 62 -25.24 -10.38 12.83
N THR A 63 -26.07 -11.34 12.46
CA THR A 63 -27.30 -11.71 13.17
C THR A 63 -27.27 -13.17 13.63
N GLN A 64 -28.11 -13.50 14.61
CA GLN A 64 -28.25 -14.87 15.10
C GLN A 64 -28.75 -15.85 14.00
N TYR A 65 -29.61 -15.36 13.11
CA TYR A 65 -30.07 -16.11 11.96
C TYR A 65 -28.91 -16.49 11.02
N GLU A 66 -28.07 -15.51 10.68
CA GLU A 66 -26.87 -15.74 9.85
C GLU A 66 -25.90 -16.70 10.53
N LYS A 67 -25.71 -16.56 11.85
CA LYS A 67 -24.84 -17.46 12.62
C LYS A 67 -25.24 -18.91 12.51
N ILE A 68 -26.55 -19.21 12.71
CA ILE A 68 -27.08 -20.59 12.64
C ILE A 68 -26.87 -21.18 11.24
N ASN A 69 -27.18 -20.41 10.21
CA ASN A 69 -27.04 -20.88 8.83
C ASN A 69 -25.58 -20.99 8.38
N ALA A 70 -24.69 -20.13 8.83
CA ALA A 70 -23.25 -20.23 8.57
C ALA A 70 -22.65 -21.48 9.22
N LEU A 71 -23.08 -21.84 10.45
CA LEU A 71 -22.68 -23.05 11.15
C LEU A 71 -23.06 -24.35 10.42
N ALA A 72 -24.10 -24.32 9.59
CA ALA A 72 -24.48 -25.45 8.75
C ALA A 72 -23.47 -25.69 7.60
N ILE A 73 -22.67 -24.69 7.24
CA ILE A 73 -21.66 -24.77 6.18
C ILE A 73 -20.29 -25.07 6.76
N THR A 74 -19.86 -24.33 7.81
CA THR A 74 -18.53 -24.47 8.44
C THR A 74 -18.55 -24.08 9.90
N LYS A 75 -17.61 -24.65 10.67
CA LYS A 75 -17.33 -24.19 12.06
C LYS A 75 -16.51 -22.89 12.11
N ASN A 76 -15.88 -22.53 11.01
CA ASN A 76 -15.10 -21.29 10.90
C ASN A 76 -16.05 -20.12 10.60
N ILE A 77 -16.73 -19.64 11.62
CA ILE A 77 -17.60 -18.47 11.54
C ILE A 77 -17.07 -17.38 12.46
N VAL A 78 -17.29 -16.13 12.15
CA VAL A 78 -16.84 -15.00 12.96
C VAL A 78 -17.87 -13.88 12.95
N PHE A 79 -18.05 -13.23 14.08
CA PHE A 79 -18.85 -12.00 14.11
C PHE A 79 -18.13 -10.92 13.31
N PHE A 80 -18.76 -10.45 12.24
CA PHE A 80 -18.16 -9.51 11.29
C PHE A 80 -19.10 -8.35 11.01
N LYS A 81 -18.72 -7.16 11.44
CA LYS A 81 -19.53 -5.97 11.37
C LYS A 81 -18.70 -4.82 10.79
N ASP A 82 -19.29 -4.00 9.94
CA ASP A 82 -18.65 -2.80 9.40
C ASP A 82 -18.74 -1.65 10.42
N LEU A 83 -17.69 -1.47 11.20
CA LEU A 83 -17.63 -0.45 12.25
C LEU A 83 -17.21 0.89 11.65
N LYS A 84 -18.06 1.91 11.83
CA LYS A 84 -17.81 3.29 11.36
C LYS A 84 -17.59 4.26 12.50
N VAL A 85 -18.11 3.94 13.69
CA VAL A 85 -17.96 4.71 14.92
C VAL A 85 -17.75 3.77 16.11
N LEU A 86 -17.25 4.29 17.22
CA LEU A 86 -16.97 3.49 18.41
C LEU A 86 -18.22 3.33 19.29
N LYS A 87 -19.06 4.35 19.37
CA LYS A 87 -20.23 4.38 20.25
C LYS A 87 -21.52 4.56 19.47
N LYS A 88 -22.61 4.06 20.01
CA LYS A 88 -23.94 4.15 19.41
C LYS A 88 -24.39 5.59 19.18
N GLU A 89 -24.10 6.47 20.12
CA GLU A 89 -24.47 7.90 20.08
C GLU A 89 -23.81 8.64 18.92
N GLU A 90 -22.62 8.16 18.51
CA GLU A 90 -21.82 8.75 17.45
C GLU A 90 -22.36 8.44 16.04
N VAL A 91 -23.27 7.47 15.92
CA VAL A 91 -23.90 7.11 14.63
C VAL A 91 -24.59 8.31 13.98
N SER A 92 -25.15 9.20 14.78
CA SER A 92 -25.78 10.44 14.30
C SER A 92 -24.81 11.35 13.54
N TYR A 93 -23.52 11.33 13.87
CA TYR A 93 -22.49 12.14 13.21
C TYR A 93 -22.15 11.66 11.80
N LEU A 94 -22.42 10.39 11.49
CA LEU A 94 -22.19 9.86 10.13
C LEU A 94 -23.02 10.61 9.08
N LYS A 95 -24.22 11.09 9.44
CA LYS A 95 -25.06 11.89 8.54
C LYS A 95 -24.40 13.21 8.14
N TYR A 96 -23.65 13.83 9.05
CA TYR A 96 -22.91 15.06 8.75
C TYR A 96 -21.71 14.78 7.83
N LEU A 97 -21.01 13.66 8.05
CA LEU A 97 -19.92 13.25 7.17
C LEU A 97 -20.40 12.92 5.75
N ASP A 98 -21.59 12.34 5.65
CA ASP A 98 -22.25 12.03 4.38
C ASP A 98 -22.55 13.30 3.57
N ILE A 99 -23.11 14.30 4.24
CA ILE A 99 -23.37 15.62 3.62
C ILE A 99 -22.05 16.25 3.12
N LEU A 100 -20.97 16.17 3.91
CA LEU A 100 -19.68 16.76 3.56
C LEU A 100 -19.01 16.03 2.38
N ARG A 101 -19.15 14.72 2.29
CA ARG A 101 -18.56 13.89 1.25
C ARG A 101 -19.41 13.80 -0.01
N LYS A 102 -20.68 14.22 0.06
CA LYS A 102 -21.69 14.03 -1.01
C LYS A 102 -21.88 12.54 -1.37
N ASP A 103 -21.68 11.67 -0.40
CA ASP A 103 -21.88 10.23 -0.53
C ASP A 103 -23.26 9.89 0.02
N ASN A 104 -24.00 9.01 -0.67
CA ASN A 104 -25.25 8.45 -0.14
C ASN A 104 -24.90 7.22 0.71
N ILE A 105 -24.45 7.43 1.94
CA ILE A 105 -24.19 6.32 2.86
C ILE A 105 -25.50 5.92 3.51
N GLU A 106 -26.03 4.75 3.21
CA GLU A 106 -27.10 4.17 4.00
C GLU A 106 -26.57 3.87 5.41
N VAL A 107 -26.90 4.75 6.34
CA VAL A 107 -26.54 4.57 7.76
C VAL A 107 -27.55 3.62 8.39
N ASN A 108 -27.27 2.33 8.33
CA ASN A 108 -27.99 1.35 9.14
C ASN A 108 -27.44 1.44 10.57
N SER A 109 -28.25 2.00 11.49
CA SER A 109 -27.85 2.31 12.86
C SER A 109 -27.31 1.12 13.66
N ASP A 110 -27.76 -0.10 13.34
CA ASP A 110 -27.41 -1.30 14.10
C ASP A 110 -26.05 -1.92 13.68
N CYS A 111 -25.48 -1.47 12.56
CA CYS A 111 -24.24 -2.04 12.02
C CYS A 111 -23.00 -1.15 12.18
N CYS A 112 -23.13 0.07 12.70
CA CYS A 112 -22.06 1.06 12.58
C CYS A 112 -21.21 1.28 13.84
N TYR A 113 -21.56 0.72 14.98
CA TYR A 113 -20.84 0.93 16.25
C TYR A 113 -20.29 -0.36 16.85
N CYS A 114 -19.30 -0.22 17.74
CA CYS A 114 -18.65 -1.34 18.40
C CYS A 114 -19.51 -1.85 19.56
N ASP A 115 -19.93 -3.12 19.48
CA ASP A 115 -20.52 -3.84 20.60
C ASP A 115 -19.43 -4.71 21.25
N ASN A 116 -19.52 -4.93 22.56
CA ASN A 116 -18.66 -5.89 23.25
C ASN A 116 -19.11 -7.32 22.89
N VAL A 117 -18.68 -7.81 21.75
CA VAL A 117 -18.93 -9.20 21.34
C VAL A 117 -17.70 -10.04 21.63
N SER A 118 -17.83 -10.98 22.56
CA SER A 118 -16.84 -12.03 22.77
C SER A 118 -17.04 -13.10 21.71
N ASP A 119 -16.03 -13.35 20.88
CA ASP A 119 -16.02 -14.40 19.87
C ASP A 119 -14.65 -15.06 19.86
N GLU A 120 -14.59 -16.34 20.23
CA GLU A 120 -13.35 -17.12 20.28
C GLU A 120 -12.62 -17.16 18.92
N ASN A 121 -13.34 -17.05 17.82
CA ASN A 121 -12.74 -17.05 16.52
C ASN A 121 -12.09 -15.70 16.16
N ILE A 122 -12.50 -14.60 16.79
CA ILE A 122 -11.78 -13.31 16.71
C ILE A 122 -10.39 -13.47 17.31
N GLU A 123 -10.29 -14.08 18.51
CA GLU A 123 -9.00 -14.32 19.16
C GLU A 123 -8.11 -15.23 18.32
N LYS A 124 -8.67 -16.28 17.71
CA LYS A 124 -7.93 -17.17 16.80
C LYS A 124 -7.39 -16.40 15.59
N ILE A 125 -8.19 -15.52 14.98
CA ILE A 125 -7.79 -14.69 13.85
C ILE A 125 -6.65 -13.74 14.26
N VAL A 126 -6.81 -13.05 15.39
CA VAL A 126 -5.79 -12.11 15.90
C VAL A 126 -4.47 -12.82 16.16
N ASN A 127 -4.51 -14.01 16.79
CA ASN A 127 -3.30 -14.79 17.08
C ASN A 127 -2.64 -15.39 15.83
N LEU A 128 -3.40 -15.59 14.76
CA LEU A 128 -2.88 -16.10 13.49
C LEU A 128 -2.14 -15.03 12.70
N ILE A 129 -2.55 -13.75 12.82
CA ILE A 129 -1.99 -12.65 12.06
C ILE A 129 -0.73 -12.13 12.76
N ASN A 130 0.42 -12.30 12.11
CA ASN A 130 1.70 -11.76 12.55
C ASN A 130 2.45 -11.14 11.39
N ILE A 131 2.26 -9.83 11.18
CA ILE A 131 2.84 -9.09 10.06
C ILE A 131 3.82 -8.05 10.59
N GLU A 132 5.07 -8.20 10.21
CA GLU A 132 6.10 -7.18 10.38
C GLU A 132 6.42 -6.55 9.03
N ILE A 133 6.02 -5.30 8.85
CA ILE A 133 6.35 -4.54 7.63
C ILE A 133 7.72 -3.89 7.84
N PRO A 134 8.74 -4.22 7.03
CA PRO A 134 10.06 -3.61 7.17
C PRO A 134 10.00 -2.14 6.74
N LEU A 135 10.04 -1.23 7.70
CA LEU A 135 9.99 0.23 7.48
C LEU A 135 11.36 0.86 7.17
N ASP A 136 12.43 0.15 7.46
CA ASP A 136 13.82 0.58 7.33
C ASP A 136 14.42 0.30 5.94
N LYS A 137 13.74 -0.45 5.10
CA LYS A 137 14.20 -0.78 3.74
C LYS A 137 13.90 0.35 2.76
N ARG A 138 14.94 0.81 2.08
CA ARG A 138 14.82 1.75 0.97
C ARG A 138 14.70 0.96 -0.33
N TYR A 139 13.63 1.21 -1.09
CA TYR A 139 13.35 0.53 -2.38
C TYR A 139 13.59 1.46 -3.56
N ILE A 140 14.72 2.21 -3.53
CA ILE A 140 15.13 3.00 -4.69
C ILE A 140 15.68 2.05 -5.74
N PRO A 141 15.12 2.02 -6.97
CA PRO A 141 15.66 1.18 -8.03
C PRO A 141 17.10 1.54 -8.33
N LYS A 142 17.94 0.53 -8.59
CA LYS A 142 19.30 0.73 -9.02
C LYS A 142 19.31 1.24 -10.47
N TYR A 143 19.93 2.39 -10.72
CA TYR A 143 19.98 2.98 -12.05
C TYR A 143 21.09 2.38 -12.92
N SER A 144 22.25 2.12 -12.34
CA SER A 144 23.43 1.56 -13.02
C SER A 144 24.30 0.79 -12.05
N ASP A 145 25.10 -0.14 -12.55
CA ASP A 145 26.09 -0.85 -11.71
C ASP A 145 27.16 0.08 -11.14
N ASN A 146 27.48 1.16 -11.84
CA ASN A 146 28.45 2.17 -11.44
C ASN A 146 27.80 3.55 -11.25
N SER A 147 26.66 3.61 -10.56
CA SER A 147 25.85 4.82 -10.41
C SER A 147 26.64 6.02 -9.85
N TYR A 148 27.52 5.81 -8.86
CA TYR A 148 28.29 6.90 -8.28
C TYR A 148 29.25 7.56 -9.27
N GLU A 149 30.03 6.76 -9.99
CA GLU A 149 30.95 7.27 -11.01
C GLU A 149 30.20 7.93 -12.18
N LEU A 150 29.04 7.40 -12.55
CA LEU A 150 28.19 8.01 -13.56
C LEU A 150 27.71 9.40 -13.11
N LEU A 151 27.15 9.51 -11.90
CA LEU A 151 26.71 10.79 -11.33
C LEU A 151 27.84 11.81 -11.27
N LYS A 152 29.01 11.40 -10.73
CA LYS A 152 30.20 12.24 -10.63
C LYS A 152 30.63 12.77 -11.99
N ASN A 153 30.70 11.91 -13.01
CA ASN A 153 31.09 12.30 -14.38
C ASN A 153 30.08 13.30 -14.99
N LEU A 154 28.78 13.08 -14.77
CA LEU A 154 27.74 14.01 -15.24
C LEU A 154 27.87 15.37 -14.54
N CYS A 155 28.11 15.38 -13.24
CA CYS A 155 28.30 16.62 -12.46
C CYS A 155 29.54 17.38 -12.90
N VAL A 156 30.68 16.71 -13.10
CA VAL A 156 31.92 17.35 -13.56
C VAL A 156 31.74 17.95 -14.96
N LYS A 157 31.15 17.18 -15.89
CA LYS A 157 30.82 17.69 -17.25
C LYS A 157 29.87 18.90 -17.19
N GLY A 158 28.85 18.82 -16.34
CA GLY A 158 27.87 19.89 -16.14
C GLY A 158 28.51 21.17 -15.56
N LEU A 159 29.38 21.03 -14.59
CA LEU A 159 30.12 22.14 -13.95
C LEU A 159 31.02 22.84 -14.98
N ASN A 160 31.83 22.07 -15.72
CA ASN A 160 32.69 22.62 -16.77
C ASN A 160 31.89 23.36 -17.86
N LYS A 161 30.77 22.81 -18.29
CA LYS A 161 29.89 23.44 -19.29
C LYS A 161 29.32 24.77 -18.79
N ARG A 162 28.85 24.83 -17.54
CA ARG A 162 28.23 26.04 -16.96
C ARG A 162 29.23 27.17 -16.71
N LEU A 163 30.47 26.82 -16.37
CA LEU A 163 31.53 27.79 -16.08
C LEU A 163 32.49 28.01 -17.25
N ASN A 164 32.15 27.53 -18.46
CA ASN A 164 32.98 27.69 -19.67
C ASN A 164 34.43 27.24 -19.43
N GLY A 165 34.63 26.16 -18.69
CA GLY A 165 35.94 25.61 -18.35
C GLY A 165 36.71 26.36 -17.25
N LYS A 166 36.24 27.49 -16.76
CA LYS A 166 36.88 28.28 -15.70
C LYS A 166 36.39 27.87 -14.31
N VAL A 167 36.72 26.66 -13.89
CA VAL A 167 36.29 26.09 -12.61
C VAL A 167 37.27 26.44 -11.52
N SER A 168 36.83 27.23 -10.51
CA SER A 168 37.65 27.51 -9.34
C SER A 168 37.74 26.33 -8.37
N LYS A 169 38.75 26.35 -7.50
CA LYS A 169 38.91 25.31 -6.46
C LYS A 169 37.69 25.23 -5.55
N GLU A 170 37.10 26.34 -5.20
CA GLU A 170 35.89 26.42 -4.36
C GLU A 170 34.72 25.58 -4.94
N TYR A 171 34.45 25.69 -6.23
CA TYR A 171 33.42 24.89 -6.87
C TYR A 171 33.75 23.40 -6.89
N VAL A 172 35.03 23.05 -7.08
CA VAL A 172 35.46 21.65 -7.04
C VAL A 172 35.30 21.05 -5.66
N ASP A 173 35.72 21.78 -4.63
CA ASP A 173 35.62 21.32 -3.24
C ASP A 173 34.15 21.20 -2.79
N ARG A 174 33.32 22.14 -3.19
CA ARG A 174 31.88 22.09 -2.94
C ARG A 174 31.21 20.90 -3.64
N LEU A 175 31.51 20.68 -4.91
CA LEU A 175 30.98 19.52 -5.65
C LEU A 175 31.38 18.19 -5.01
N LYS A 176 32.64 18.05 -4.57
CA LYS A 176 33.09 16.84 -3.86
C LYS A 176 32.31 16.62 -2.57
N TYR A 177 32.13 17.67 -1.79
CA TYR A 177 31.36 17.60 -0.55
C TYR A 177 29.90 17.15 -0.79
N GLU A 178 29.21 17.75 -1.76
CA GLU A 178 27.83 17.40 -2.07
C GLU A 178 27.70 15.97 -2.58
N LEU A 179 28.59 15.51 -3.46
CA LEU A 179 28.59 14.13 -3.95
C LEU A 179 28.85 13.11 -2.83
N ASP A 180 29.74 13.45 -1.87
CA ASP A 180 30.00 12.61 -0.70
C ASP A 180 28.76 12.49 0.20
N VAL A 181 28.06 13.60 0.46
CA VAL A 181 26.82 13.59 1.22
C VAL A 181 25.75 12.75 0.53
N ILE A 182 25.53 12.94 -0.79
CA ILE A 182 24.55 12.18 -1.58
C ILE A 182 24.86 10.68 -1.52
N ASN A 183 26.16 10.33 -1.64
CA ASN A 183 26.60 8.93 -1.61
C ASN A 183 26.39 8.31 -0.22
N LYS A 184 26.81 9.00 0.86
CA LYS A 184 26.62 8.54 2.24
C LYS A 184 25.16 8.35 2.61
N MET A 185 24.28 9.19 2.08
CA MET A 185 22.83 9.08 2.29
C MET A 185 22.17 8.01 1.43
N GLY A 186 22.88 7.42 0.45
CA GLY A 186 22.35 6.38 -0.44
C GLY A 186 21.37 6.90 -1.49
N PHE A 187 21.47 8.16 -1.91
CA PHE A 187 20.57 8.78 -2.88
C PHE A 187 21.14 8.92 -4.30
N VAL A 188 22.26 8.30 -4.60
CA VAL A 188 22.92 8.39 -5.92
C VAL A 188 21.96 8.00 -7.04
N ASP A 189 21.33 6.84 -6.93
CA ASP A 189 20.38 6.35 -7.94
C ASP A 189 19.15 7.26 -8.07
N TYR A 190 18.66 7.81 -6.97
CA TYR A 190 17.57 8.77 -6.99
C TYR A 190 17.93 10.01 -7.83
N PHE A 191 19.12 10.57 -7.64
CA PHE A 191 19.57 11.73 -8.43
C PHE A 191 19.70 11.38 -9.92
N LEU A 192 20.18 10.20 -10.27
CA LEU A 192 20.26 9.75 -11.65
C LEU A 192 18.89 9.55 -12.30
N ILE A 193 17.95 8.96 -11.59
CA ILE A 193 16.55 8.80 -12.05
C ILE A 193 15.92 10.17 -12.31
N VAL A 194 16.08 11.13 -11.38
CA VAL A 194 15.58 12.50 -11.56
C VAL A 194 16.25 13.18 -12.76
N TYR A 195 17.54 13.03 -12.91
CA TYR A 195 18.29 13.54 -14.07
C TYR A 195 17.74 12.99 -15.38
N ASP A 196 17.45 11.70 -15.43
CA ASP A 196 17.01 11.03 -16.65
C ASP A 196 15.66 11.54 -17.15
N TYR A 197 14.64 11.57 -16.28
CA TYR A 197 13.33 12.08 -16.71
C TYR A 197 13.34 13.58 -17.02
N VAL A 198 14.14 14.39 -16.30
CA VAL A 198 14.31 15.82 -16.63
C VAL A 198 15.02 15.99 -18.00
N LEU A 199 16.02 15.14 -18.27
CA LEU A 199 16.70 15.16 -19.55
C LEU A 199 15.78 14.74 -20.70
N TYR A 200 14.95 13.70 -20.47
CA TYR A 200 13.92 13.29 -21.42
C TYR A 200 12.95 14.43 -21.74
N ALA A 201 12.42 15.08 -20.71
CA ALA A 201 11.51 16.20 -20.89
C ALA A 201 12.13 17.33 -21.73
N LYS A 202 13.37 17.72 -21.40
CA LYS A 202 14.08 18.76 -22.15
C LYS A 202 14.36 18.40 -23.60
N LYS A 203 14.71 17.14 -23.89
CA LYS A 203 14.92 16.64 -25.25
C LYS A 203 13.66 16.60 -26.10
N ASN A 204 12.51 16.44 -25.46
CA ASN A 204 11.20 16.39 -26.12
C ASN A 204 10.42 17.72 -26.05
N ASN A 205 11.10 18.84 -25.72
CA ASN A 205 10.51 20.17 -25.60
C ASN A 205 9.34 20.25 -24.59
N ILE A 206 9.36 19.40 -23.57
CA ILE A 206 8.42 19.43 -22.45
C ILE A 206 8.97 20.43 -21.42
N LEU A 207 8.14 21.39 -21.04
CA LEU A 207 8.53 22.39 -20.04
C LEU A 207 8.75 21.74 -18.68
N VAL A 208 9.91 22.05 -18.07
CA VAL A 208 10.26 21.61 -16.72
C VAL A 208 10.27 22.83 -15.81
N GLY A 209 9.45 22.83 -14.79
CA GLY A 209 9.44 23.87 -13.76
C GLY A 209 10.76 23.95 -12.99
N PRO A 210 11.03 25.08 -12.31
CA PRO A 210 12.28 25.32 -11.59
C PRO A 210 12.49 24.40 -10.39
N GLY A 211 11.42 23.82 -9.89
CA GLY A 211 11.44 22.88 -8.78
C GLY A 211 10.04 22.44 -8.37
N ARG A 212 10.00 21.47 -7.47
CA ARG A 212 8.78 21.04 -6.79
C ARG A 212 9.02 21.16 -5.30
N GLY A 213 8.29 22.04 -4.62
CA GLY A 213 8.31 22.15 -3.17
C GLY A 213 7.14 21.37 -2.56
N SER A 214 7.42 20.55 -1.56
CA SER A 214 6.43 20.02 -0.63
C SER A 214 6.56 20.68 0.75
N ALA A 215 7.61 21.46 0.95
CA ALA A 215 7.80 22.33 2.09
C ALA A 215 7.71 23.78 1.62
N ALA A 216 6.95 24.58 2.35
CA ALA A 216 6.87 26.03 2.13
C ALA A 216 8.13 26.70 2.69
#